data_a609706394b7444c7886b2601ccb6f65
#
_entry.id   a609706394b7444c7886b2601ccb6f65
#
_cell.length_a   1.000
_cell.length_b   1.000
_cell.length_c   1.000
_cell.angle_alpha   90.00
_cell.angle_beta   90.00
_cell.angle_gamma   90.00
#
_symmetry.space_group_name_H-M   'P 1'
#
loop_
_entity.id
_entity.type
_entity.pdbx_description
1 polymer ?
#
loop_
_entity_poly.entity_id
_entity_poly.type
_entity_poly.pdbx_seq_one_letter_code
_entity_poly.pdbx_strand_id
1 'polypeptide(L)'
;MAAGQGSRFRAQGGTDKLLARYETGVGESTRVLQQTLRNLKGIGQRQVVVTRPNNGEVAALARREGFDVLAVQTQGMGETLAQAIAAEPNHRGWLIALGDMPFVQPETFRQIAEVVSEDVIAVPFCPLKNSVSQASSNSPDGTPVAGNLVAGTPVAGNPVAFGRRYFKALCALTGDRGGRGLFGQGKLRWVECSDPGIYRDVDVPDDLKRT
;
A
#
# COMPACT_ATOMS: atom_id res chain seq x y z
N MET A 1 2.54 5.67 0.56
CA MET A 1 1.48 6.42 -0.17
C MET A 1 0.37 6.79 0.81
N ALA A 2 0.15 8.08 1.07
CA ALA A 2 -0.77 8.63 2.08
C ALA A 2 -1.58 9.85 1.53
N ALA A 3 -1.80 9.89 0.22
CA ALA A 3 -2.46 11.01 -0.49
C ALA A 3 -3.93 10.74 -0.85
N GLY A 4 -4.47 9.57 -0.55
CA GLY A 4 -5.86 9.21 -0.81
C GLY A 4 -6.86 10.09 -0.06
N GLN A 5 -8.05 10.28 -0.64
CA GLN A 5 -9.08 11.15 -0.04
C GLN A 5 -9.83 10.50 1.13
N GLY A 6 -9.87 9.17 1.21
CA GLY A 6 -10.61 8.44 2.27
C GLY A 6 -12.11 8.75 2.27
N SER A 7 -12.71 8.97 1.11
CA SER A 7 -14.12 9.41 0.98
C SER A 7 -15.13 8.44 1.59
N ARG A 8 -14.91 7.12 1.42
CA ARG A 8 -15.77 6.08 2.01
C ARG A 8 -15.74 6.12 3.54
N PHE A 9 -14.54 6.26 4.12
CA PHE A 9 -14.37 6.34 5.58
C PHE A 9 -15.08 7.56 6.16
N ARG A 10 -14.95 8.73 5.48
CA ARG A 10 -15.62 9.96 5.92
C ARG A 10 -17.14 9.91 5.75
N ALA A 11 -17.64 9.27 4.70
CA ALA A 11 -19.08 9.12 4.48
C ALA A 11 -19.78 8.33 5.60
N GLN A 12 -19.05 7.49 6.34
CA GLN A 12 -19.54 6.73 7.49
C GLN A 12 -19.27 7.40 8.84
N GLY A 13 -19.08 8.73 8.86
CA GLY A 13 -18.89 9.51 10.08
C GLY A 13 -17.46 9.53 10.62
N GLY A 14 -16.50 8.96 9.87
CA GLY A 14 -15.08 9.03 10.20
C GLY A 14 -14.45 10.36 9.83
N THR A 15 -13.33 10.68 10.47
CA THR A 15 -12.45 11.80 10.14
C THR A 15 -11.51 11.40 8.99
N ASP A 16 -10.22 11.68 9.08
CA ASP A 16 -9.22 11.15 8.15
C ASP A 16 -8.87 9.71 8.55
N LYS A 17 -9.06 8.73 7.62
CA LYS A 17 -8.81 7.31 7.89
C LYS A 17 -7.39 7.03 8.38
N LEU A 18 -6.41 7.77 7.88
CA LEU A 18 -5.00 7.62 8.25
C LEU A 18 -4.71 8.05 9.68
N LEU A 19 -5.55 8.94 10.22
CA LEU A 19 -5.45 9.46 11.58
C LEU A 19 -6.41 8.77 12.56
N ALA A 20 -7.30 7.92 12.04
CA ALA A 20 -8.23 7.14 12.86
C ALA A 20 -7.47 6.27 13.86
N ARG A 21 -7.98 6.23 15.09
CA ARG A 21 -7.41 5.42 16.16
C ARG A 21 -8.10 4.06 16.25
N TYR A 22 -7.32 3.07 16.63
CA TYR A 22 -7.82 1.73 16.97
C TYR A 22 -6.93 1.10 18.05
N GLU A 23 -7.43 0.08 18.69
CA GLU A 23 -6.68 -0.70 19.67
C GLU A 23 -5.98 -1.86 18.96
N THR A 24 -4.69 -2.01 19.21
CA THR A 24 -3.92 -3.17 18.75
C THR A 24 -4.27 -4.39 19.59
N GLY A 25 -3.95 -5.59 19.08
CA GLY A 25 -4.17 -6.84 19.81
C GLY A 25 -3.48 -6.93 21.19
N VAL A 26 -2.58 -5.99 21.51
CA VAL A 26 -1.92 -5.86 22.82
C VAL A 26 -2.53 -4.74 23.68
N GLY A 27 -3.67 -4.16 23.27
CA GLY A 27 -4.38 -3.14 24.03
C GLY A 27 -3.78 -1.72 23.94
N GLU A 28 -2.86 -1.48 23.04
CA GLU A 28 -2.32 -0.13 22.79
C GLU A 28 -3.16 0.62 21.77
N SER A 29 -3.51 1.88 22.06
CA SER A 29 -4.18 2.76 21.10
C SER A 29 -3.17 3.39 20.15
N THR A 30 -3.32 3.15 18.86
CA THR A 30 -2.47 3.72 17.81
C THR A 30 -3.31 4.32 16.68
N ARG A 31 -2.68 5.04 15.74
CA ARG A 31 -3.33 5.51 14.52
C ARG A 31 -3.00 4.59 13.35
N VAL A 32 -3.89 4.50 12.38
CA VAL A 32 -3.71 3.66 11.17
C VAL A 32 -2.37 3.92 10.51
N LEU A 33 -2.09 5.16 10.10
CA LEU A 33 -0.82 5.51 9.48
C LEU A 33 0.36 5.28 10.43
N GLN A 34 0.21 5.59 11.71
CA GLN A 34 1.29 5.43 12.69
C GLN A 34 1.77 3.98 12.77
N GLN A 35 0.83 3.04 12.83
CA GLN A 35 1.17 1.62 12.85
C GLN A 35 1.83 1.18 11.55
N THR A 36 1.29 1.60 10.40
CA THR A 36 1.90 1.31 9.10
C THR A 36 3.35 1.80 9.04
N LEU A 37 3.62 3.03 9.50
CA LEU A 37 4.97 3.59 9.52
C LEU A 37 5.90 2.86 10.49
N ARG A 38 5.42 2.48 11.66
CA ARG A 38 6.20 1.67 12.62
C ARG A 38 6.61 0.31 12.02
N ASN A 39 5.69 -0.33 11.30
CA ASN A 39 5.97 -1.60 10.64
C ASN A 39 6.98 -1.47 9.47
N LEU A 40 7.06 -0.27 8.85
CA LEU A 40 8.00 0.06 7.78
C LEU A 40 9.36 0.55 8.28
N LYS A 41 9.49 0.89 9.57
CA LYS A 41 10.67 1.56 10.10
C LYS A 41 11.95 0.75 9.86
N GLY A 42 12.97 1.43 9.30
CA GLY A 42 14.27 0.82 9.01
C GLY A 42 14.31 -0.04 7.74
N ILE A 43 13.23 -0.08 6.95
CA ILE A 43 13.19 -0.83 5.69
C ILE A 43 13.59 0.09 4.54
N GLY A 44 14.66 -0.28 3.83
CA GLY A 44 15.24 0.54 2.78
C GLY A 44 16.15 1.66 3.32
N GLN A 45 16.85 2.32 2.41
CA GLN A 45 17.81 3.39 2.76
C GLN A 45 17.12 4.75 2.95
N ARG A 46 16.00 4.98 2.26
CA ARG A 46 15.24 6.21 2.30
C ARG A 46 13.76 5.91 2.44
N GLN A 47 13.10 6.61 3.34
CA GLN A 47 11.69 6.41 3.64
C GLN A 47 10.95 7.74 3.51
N VAL A 48 9.99 7.79 2.58
CA VAL A 48 9.24 9.00 2.26
C VAL A 48 7.74 8.74 2.35
N VAL A 49 7.04 9.56 3.10
CA VAL A 49 5.57 9.59 3.11
C VAL A 49 5.09 10.61 2.08
N VAL A 50 4.37 10.11 1.08
CA VAL A 50 3.76 10.97 0.05
C VAL A 50 2.35 11.32 0.49
N THR A 51 2.08 12.61 0.66
CA THR A 51 0.77 13.12 1.12
C THR A 51 0.32 14.33 0.32
N ARG A 52 -0.89 14.82 0.56
CA ARG A 52 -1.40 16.05 -0.05
C ARG A 52 -0.88 17.29 0.71
N PRO A 53 -0.71 18.45 0.04
CA PRO A 53 -0.21 19.67 0.69
C PRO A 53 -1.08 20.13 1.87
N ASN A 54 -2.39 19.92 1.77
CA ASN A 54 -3.36 20.34 2.79
C ASN A 54 -3.57 19.34 3.93
N ASN A 55 -2.80 18.23 3.99
CA ASN A 55 -2.88 17.25 5.07
C ASN A 55 -1.72 17.40 6.05
N GLY A 56 -1.69 18.53 6.76
CA GLY A 56 -0.63 18.88 7.70
C GLY A 56 -0.50 17.91 8.88
N GLU A 57 -1.61 17.32 9.35
CA GLU A 57 -1.57 16.35 10.45
C GLU A 57 -0.91 15.03 10.05
N VAL A 58 -1.20 14.52 8.85
CA VAL A 58 -0.50 13.35 8.28
C VAL A 58 0.98 13.63 8.12
N ALA A 59 1.34 14.81 7.59
CA ALA A 59 2.74 15.20 7.43
C ALA A 59 3.47 15.32 8.78
N ALA A 60 2.82 15.91 9.79
CA ALA A 60 3.38 16.03 11.13
C ALA A 60 3.56 14.65 11.80
N LEU A 61 2.60 13.75 11.63
CA LEU A 61 2.69 12.37 12.13
C LEU A 61 3.87 11.64 11.48
N ALA A 62 4.00 11.71 10.15
CA ALA A 62 5.08 11.07 9.42
C ALA A 62 6.47 11.53 9.90
N ARG A 63 6.66 12.86 10.07
CA ARG A 63 7.93 13.40 10.58
C ARG A 63 8.23 12.94 12.00
N ARG A 64 7.22 12.86 12.88
CA ARG A 64 7.39 12.34 14.25
C ARG A 64 7.83 10.88 14.29
N GLU A 65 7.37 10.07 13.34
CA GLU A 65 7.80 8.67 13.20
C GLU A 65 9.16 8.53 12.49
N GLY A 66 9.77 9.65 12.06
CA GLY A 66 11.12 9.68 11.47
C GLY A 66 11.16 9.54 9.95
N PHE A 67 10.03 9.79 9.28
CA PHE A 67 9.93 9.73 7.82
C PHE A 67 10.04 11.12 7.18
N ASP A 68 10.68 11.17 6.02
CA ASP A 68 10.60 12.34 5.16
C ASP A 68 9.18 12.49 4.58
N VAL A 69 8.84 13.71 4.18
CA VAL A 69 7.49 13.99 3.63
C VAL A 69 7.61 14.68 2.29
N LEU A 70 6.98 14.11 1.29
CA LEU A 70 6.77 14.71 -0.02
C LEU A 70 5.29 15.08 -0.17
N ALA A 71 5.02 16.38 -0.35
CA ALA A 71 3.67 16.85 -0.62
C ALA A 71 3.45 16.95 -2.13
N VAL A 72 2.41 16.27 -2.63
CA VAL A 72 2.05 16.27 -4.05
C VAL A 72 0.57 16.61 -4.22
N GLN A 73 0.27 17.39 -5.25
CA GLN A 73 -1.10 17.75 -5.60
C GLN A 73 -1.49 17.03 -6.89
N THR A 74 -2.23 15.94 -6.74
CA THR A 74 -2.64 15.05 -7.83
C THR A 74 -4.10 14.65 -7.66
N GLN A 75 -4.72 14.18 -8.74
CA GLN A 75 -6.12 13.73 -8.72
C GLN A 75 -6.21 12.20 -8.59
N GLY A 76 -5.20 11.46 -9.06
CA GLY A 76 -5.19 10.01 -9.08
C GLY A 76 -3.99 9.36 -8.38
N MET A 77 -4.12 8.07 -8.09
CA MET A 77 -3.04 7.28 -7.46
C MET A 77 -1.84 7.14 -8.40
N GLY A 78 -2.05 6.97 -9.70
CA GLY A 78 -0.99 6.86 -10.69
C GLY A 78 -0.12 8.10 -10.75
N GLU A 79 -0.74 9.29 -10.84
CA GLU A 79 -0.03 10.56 -10.83
C GLU A 79 0.72 10.80 -9.52
N THR A 80 0.12 10.43 -8.39
CA THR A 80 0.78 10.53 -7.08
C THR A 80 2.03 9.68 -7.04
N LEU A 81 1.94 8.44 -7.52
CA LEU A 81 3.08 7.53 -7.57
C LEU A 81 4.14 8.05 -8.55
N ALA A 82 3.74 8.52 -9.73
CA ALA A 82 4.66 9.07 -10.73
C ALA A 82 5.49 10.23 -10.18
N GLN A 83 4.85 11.19 -9.51
CA GLN A 83 5.56 12.31 -8.88
C GLN A 83 6.47 11.87 -7.74
N ALA A 84 6.03 10.90 -6.94
CA ALA A 84 6.84 10.34 -5.86
C ALA A 84 8.12 9.66 -6.38
N ILE A 85 8.01 8.86 -7.42
CA ILE A 85 9.14 8.17 -8.04
C ILE A 85 10.08 9.16 -8.73
N ALA A 86 9.52 10.16 -9.44
CA ALA A 86 10.32 11.20 -10.10
C ALA A 86 11.13 12.05 -9.12
N ALA A 87 10.63 12.25 -7.90
CA ALA A 87 11.35 12.96 -6.84
C ALA A 87 12.50 12.14 -6.23
N GLU A 88 12.50 10.83 -6.40
CA GLU A 88 13.48 9.89 -5.82
C GLU A 88 14.13 9.01 -6.93
N PRO A 89 14.88 9.58 -7.89
CA PRO A 89 15.28 8.87 -9.11
C PRO A 89 16.47 7.91 -8.94
N ASN A 90 17.28 8.09 -7.89
CA ASN A 90 18.59 7.47 -7.78
C ASN A 90 18.62 6.26 -6.84
N HIS A 91 17.64 5.35 -6.99
CA HIS A 91 17.53 4.14 -6.18
C HIS A 91 17.62 2.87 -7.04
N ARG A 92 17.97 1.74 -6.41
CA ARG A 92 17.94 0.41 -7.02
C ARG A 92 16.52 -0.05 -7.34
N GLY A 93 15.54 0.47 -6.63
CA GLY A 93 14.14 0.17 -6.75
C GLY A 93 13.33 0.88 -5.67
N TRP A 94 12.03 0.71 -5.74
CA TRP A 94 11.07 1.38 -4.85
C TRP A 94 10.08 0.38 -4.28
N LEU A 95 9.97 0.34 -2.96
CA LEU A 95 8.92 -0.37 -2.24
C LEU A 95 7.73 0.58 -2.05
N ILE A 96 6.61 0.25 -2.65
CA ILE A 96 5.39 1.06 -2.61
C ILE A 96 4.43 0.45 -1.58
N ALA A 97 4.32 1.12 -0.44
CA ALA A 97 3.39 0.75 0.62
C ALA A 97 2.22 1.74 0.69
N LEU A 98 1.03 1.25 1.00
CA LEU A 98 -0.16 2.07 1.25
C LEU A 98 -0.20 2.46 2.73
N GLY A 99 -0.56 3.71 3.02
CA GLY A 99 -0.58 4.25 4.40
C GLY A 99 -1.71 3.72 5.29
N ASP A 100 -2.67 3.08 4.69
CA ASP A 100 -3.88 2.52 5.30
C ASP A 100 -3.84 1.00 5.53
N MET A 101 -2.63 0.43 5.55
CA MET A 101 -2.41 -1.01 5.76
C MET A 101 -1.65 -1.29 7.07
N PRO A 102 -2.24 -1.00 8.25
CA PRO A 102 -1.58 -1.14 9.54
C PRO A 102 -1.31 -2.59 9.96
N PHE A 103 -1.94 -3.55 9.28
CA PHE A 103 -1.90 -4.98 9.64
C PHE A 103 -0.77 -5.74 8.93
N VAL A 104 -0.11 -5.14 7.93
CA VAL A 104 1.05 -5.76 7.26
C VAL A 104 2.22 -5.83 8.24
N GLN A 105 2.80 -7.02 8.39
CA GLN A 105 3.88 -7.26 9.33
C GLN A 105 5.23 -6.69 8.83
N PRO A 106 6.12 -6.26 9.74
CA PRO A 106 7.45 -5.77 9.40
C PRO A 106 8.26 -6.76 8.55
N GLU A 107 8.11 -8.04 8.83
CA GLU A 107 8.80 -9.11 8.11
C GLU A 107 8.40 -9.17 6.63
N THR A 108 7.11 -8.99 6.33
CA THR A 108 6.63 -8.95 4.95
C THR A 108 7.27 -7.80 4.16
N PHE A 109 7.38 -6.62 4.76
CA PHE A 109 8.06 -5.49 4.12
C PHE A 109 9.54 -5.80 3.83
N ARG A 110 10.25 -6.46 4.77
CA ARG A 110 11.65 -6.87 4.56
C ARG A 110 11.77 -7.87 3.43
N GLN A 111 10.98 -8.93 3.44
CA GLN A 111 11.01 -9.98 2.40
C GLN A 111 10.79 -9.40 1.01
N ILE A 112 9.84 -8.47 0.85
CA ILE A 112 9.60 -7.81 -0.44
C ILE A 112 10.78 -6.89 -0.82
N ALA A 113 11.34 -6.15 0.12
CA ALA A 113 12.47 -5.25 -0.13
C ALA A 113 13.74 -6.02 -0.55
N GLU A 114 14.00 -7.18 0.05
CA GLU A 114 15.19 -8.01 -0.21
C GLU A 114 15.22 -8.61 -1.61
N VAL A 115 14.06 -8.92 -2.17
CA VAL A 115 13.99 -9.54 -3.50
C VAL A 115 14.00 -8.53 -4.65
N VAL A 116 14.03 -7.23 -4.35
CA VAL A 116 14.08 -6.18 -5.36
C VAL A 116 15.42 -6.22 -6.11
N SER A 117 15.34 -6.46 -7.40
CA SER A 117 16.47 -6.35 -8.32
C SER A 117 16.08 -5.46 -9.51
N GLU A 118 17.03 -5.13 -10.35
CA GLU A 118 16.88 -4.13 -11.41
C GLU A 118 15.65 -4.34 -12.29
N ASP A 119 15.35 -5.59 -12.65
CA ASP A 119 14.33 -5.99 -13.64
C ASP A 119 13.11 -6.69 -13.03
N VAL A 120 12.96 -6.71 -11.71
CA VAL A 120 11.91 -7.45 -10.99
C VAL A 120 10.82 -6.53 -10.47
N ILE A 121 9.57 -6.99 -10.58
CA ILE A 121 8.44 -6.49 -9.80
C ILE A 121 8.14 -7.55 -8.74
N ALA A 122 8.39 -7.24 -7.46
CA ALA A 122 8.14 -8.16 -6.35
C ALA A 122 6.74 -7.94 -5.77
N VAL A 123 5.96 -9.02 -5.68
CA VAL A 123 4.55 -8.98 -5.28
C VAL A 123 4.30 -10.04 -4.22
N PRO A 124 3.82 -9.69 -3.02
CA PRO A 124 3.47 -10.66 -2.00
C PRO A 124 2.19 -11.40 -2.34
N PHE A 125 2.13 -12.66 -1.95
CA PHE A 125 0.90 -13.43 -1.89
C PHE A 125 0.89 -14.31 -0.65
N CYS A 126 -0.31 -14.55 -0.12
CA CYS A 126 -0.51 -15.50 0.95
C CYS A 126 -1.28 -16.69 0.38
N PRO A 127 -0.75 -17.92 0.43
CA PRO A 127 -1.48 -19.09 -0.01
C PRO A 127 -2.71 -19.26 0.88
N LEU A 128 -3.90 -19.26 0.28
CA LEU A 128 -5.14 -19.54 0.99
C LEU A 128 -5.03 -20.98 1.52
N LYS A 129 -4.87 -21.13 2.81
CA LYS A 129 -5.15 -22.42 3.47
C LYS A 129 -6.64 -22.66 3.24
N ASN A 130 -6.98 -23.67 2.44
CA ASN A 130 -8.31 -24.10 2.03
C ASN A 130 -9.43 -23.65 2.97
N SER A 131 -9.94 -22.47 2.81
CA SER A 131 -11.22 -22.02 3.33
C SER A 131 -12.10 -21.71 2.12
N VAL A 132 -12.75 -22.76 1.66
CA VAL A 132 -13.96 -22.65 0.86
C VAL A 132 -14.97 -21.90 1.71
N SER A 133 -15.16 -20.60 1.47
CA SER A 133 -16.45 -19.94 1.61
C SER A 133 -16.32 -18.42 1.41
N GLN A 134 -17.08 -17.95 0.43
CA GLN A 134 -17.71 -16.64 0.31
C GLN A 134 -16.79 -15.41 0.11
N ALA A 135 -16.41 -15.19 -1.15
CA ALA A 135 -16.28 -13.85 -1.67
C ALA A 135 -17.56 -13.53 -2.48
N SER A 136 -18.61 -13.13 -1.78
CA SER A 136 -19.73 -12.41 -2.36
C SER A 136 -19.62 -10.94 -1.95
N SER A 137 -19.07 -10.13 -2.82
CA SER A 137 -19.30 -8.69 -2.78
C SER A 137 -19.35 -8.18 -4.20
N ASN A 138 -20.56 -8.06 -4.71
CA ASN A 138 -20.86 -7.27 -5.89
C ASN A 138 -20.66 -5.79 -5.52
N SER A 139 -19.68 -5.15 -6.11
CA SER A 139 -19.64 -3.69 -6.14
C SER A 139 -20.75 -3.17 -7.06
N PRO A 140 -21.49 -2.12 -6.66
CA PRO A 140 -22.63 -1.60 -7.43
C PRO A 140 -22.29 -0.97 -8.79
N ASP A 141 -21.01 -0.81 -9.11
CA ASP A 141 -20.51 -0.12 -10.30
C ASP A 141 -19.90 -1.04 -11.38
N GLY A 142 -20.06 -2.36 -11.25
CA GLY A 142 -19.71 -3.30 -12.32
C GLY A 142 -18.22 -3.41 -12.65
N THR A 143 -17.33 -2.83 -11.87
CA THR A 143 -15.90 -3.04 -12.04
C THR A 143 -15.47 -4.39 -11.45
N PRO A 144 -14.80 -5.26 -12.22
CA PRO A 144 -14.33 -6.53 -11.70
C PRO A 144 -13.21 -6.30 -10.70
N VAL A 145 -13.52 -6.36 -9.42
CA VAL A 145 -12.54 -6.33 -8.32
C VAL A 145 -12.08 -7.76 -8.02
N ALA A 146 -11.84 -8.51 -9.00
CA ALA A 146 -11.02 -9.73 -9.03
C ALA A 146 -11.18 -10.27 -10.44
N GLY A 147 -10.15 -10.08 -11.25
CA GLY A 147 -10.09 -10.81 -12.52
C GLY A 147 -10.35 -12.26 -12.25
N ASN A 148 -11.05 -12.93 -13.17
CA ASN A 148 -11.31 -14.36 -13.14
C ASN A 148 -10.10 -15.09 -12.57
N LEU A 149 -10.20 -15.56 -11.33
CA LEU A 149 -9.21 -16.41 -10.71
C LEU A 149 -9.21 -17.72 -11.48
N VAL A 150 -8.31 -17.86 -12.42
CA VAL A 150 -7.94 -19.18 -12.90
C VAL A 150 -7.44 -19.92 -11.65
N ALA A 151 -8.06 -21.05 -11.35
CA ALA A 151 -7.66 -21.84 -10.18
C ALA A 151 -6.15 -22.05 -10.18
N GLY A 152 -5.46 -21.52 -9.15
CA GLY A 152 -4.00 -21.58 -9.04
C GLY A 152 -3.24 -20.26 -9.25
N THR A 153 -3.86 -19.18 -9.70
CA THR A 153 -3.17 -17.87 -9.80
C THR A 153 -3.15 -17.17 -8.44
N PRO A 154 -1.98 -16.78 -7.91
CA PRO A 154 -1.92 -16.09 -6.62
C PRO A 154 -2.57 -14.70 -6.72
N VAL A 155 -3.30 -14.31 -5.67
CA VAL A 155 -3.84 -12.95 -5.53
C VAL A 155 -2.72 -12.02 -5.09
N ALA A 156 -2.53 -10.92 -5.82
CA ALA A 156 -1.52 -9.93 -5.49
C ALA A 156 -1.90 -9.11 -4.25
N GLY A 157 -1.04 -9.11 -3.24
CA GLY A 157 -1.15 -8.25 -2.06
C GLY A 157 -0.38 -6.94 -2.18
N ASN A 158 -0.29 -6.21 -1.10
CA ASN A 158 0.59 -5.05 -0.90
C ASN A 158 1.53 -5.35 0.31
N PRO A 159 2.73 -4.76 0.35
CA PRO A 159 3.31 -3.78 -0.58
C PRO A 159 3.79 -4.40 -1.90
N VAL A 160 4.02 -3.57 -2.91
CA VAL A 160 4.64 -3.99 -4.17
C VAL A 160 5.96 -3.27 -4.36
N ALA A 161 6.98 -3.96 -4.82
CA ALA A 161 8.27 -3.32 -5.09
C ALA A 161 8.66 -3.43 -6.57
N PHE A 162 9.29 -2.38 -7.07
CA PHE A 162 9.70 -2.24 -8.46
C PHE A 162 11.20 -1.99 -8.55
N GLY A 163 11.89 -2.72 -9.41
CA GLY A 163 13.29 -2.48 -9.73
C GLY A 163 13.49 -1.23 -10.60
N ARG A 164 14.73 -0.77 -10.69
CA ARG A 164 15.11 0.48 -11.38
C ARG A 164 14.68 0.53 -12.85
N ARG A 165 14.63 -0.58 -13.55
CA ARG A 165 14.17 -0.68 -14.94
C ARG A 165 12.78 -0.07 -15.16
N TYR A 166 11.93 -0.10 -14.13
CA TYR A 166 10.56 0.42 -14.21
C TYR A 166 10.44 1.91 -13.94
N PHE A 167 11.55 2.62 -13.68
CA PHE A 167 11.55 4.05 -13.37
C PHE A 167 10.71 4.89 -14.35
N LYS A 168 11.03 4.77 -15.66
CA LYS A 168 10.33 5.55 -16.68
C LYS A 168 8.84 5.20 -16.76
N ALA A 169 8.49 3.92 -16.66
CA ALA A 169 7.12 3.46 -16.68
C ALA A 169 6.33 3.92 -15.44
N LEU A 170 6.95 3.91 -14.27
CA LEU A 170 6.37 4.44 -13.03
C LEU A 170 6.14 5.95 -13.11
N CYS A 171 7.09 6.71 -13.65
CA CYS A 171 6.96 8.15 -13.85
C CYS A 171 5.91 8.54 -14.91
N ALA A 172 5.54 7.63 -15.79
CA ALA A 172 4.52 7.82 -16.83
C ALA A 172 3.10 7.42 -16.39
N LEU A 173 2.91 6.97 -15.16
CA LEU A 173 1.59 6.59 -14.64
C LEU A 173 0.67 7.81 -14.55
N THR A 174 -0.59 7.61 -14.93
CA THR A 174 -1.64 8.64 -14.88
C THR A 174 -2.94 8.08 -14.32
N GLY A 175 -3.86 8.95 -13.90
CA GLY A 175 -5.18 8.58 -13.39
C GLY A 175 -5.10 7.71 -12.12
N ASP A 176 -6.10 6.86 -11.93
CA ASP A 176 -6.23 6.05 -10.70
C ASP A 176 -5.50 4.69 -10.77
N ARG A 177 -4.93 4.34 -11.92
CA ARG A 177 -4.17 3.10 -12.04
C ARG A 177 -2.80 3.24 -11.38
N GLY A 178 -2.64 2.61 -10.21
CA GLY A 178 -1.36 2.49 -9.53
C GLY A 178 -0.39 1.55 -10.26
N GLY A 179 0.74 1.25 -9.61
CA GLY A 179 1.80 0.42 -10.18
C GLY A 179 1.39 -0.99 -10.65
N ARG A 180 0.24 -1.51 -10.20
CA ARG A 180 -0.29 -2.80 -10.67
C ARG A 180 -0.54 -2.85 -12.18
N GLY A 181 -0.78 -1.71 -12.82
CA GLY A 181 -0.89 -1.62 -14.28
C GLY A 181 0.36 -2.07 -15.04
N LEU A 182 1.51 -2.14 -14.36
CA LEU A 182 2.79 -2.57 -14.95
C LEU A 182 3.05 -4.08 -14.83
N PHE A 183 2.20 -4.85 -14.15
CA PHE A 183 2.43 -6.27 -13.93
C PHE A 183 2.53 -7.06 -15.24
N GLY A 184 1.72 -6.73 -16.24
CA GLY A 184 1.75 -7.37 -17.55
C GLY A 184 2.98 -7.02 -18.41
N GLN A 185 3.76 -6.02 -18.00
CA GLN A 185 4.92 -5.53 -18.74
C GLN A 185 6.26 -5.95 -18.13
N GLY A 186 6.22 -6.67 -17.01
CA GLY A 186 7.39 -6.92 -16.19
C GLY A 186 7.58 -8.37 -15.78
N LYS A 187 8.79 -8.63 -15.27
CA LYS A 187 9.13 -9.90 -14.63
C LYS A 187 8.59 -9.89 -13.20
N LEU A 188 7.43 -10.52 -13.00
CA LEU A 188 6.86 -10.70 -11.67
C LEU A 188 7.65 -11.74 -10.88
N ARG A 189 8.00 -11.38 -9.65
CA ARG A 189 8.46 -12.32 -8.63
C ARG A 189 7.43 -12.38 -7.51
N TRP A 190 6.71 -13.47 -7.48
CA TRP A 190 5.78 -13.77 -6.40
C TRP A 190 6.54 -14.14 -5.14
N VAL A 191 6.24 -13.48 -4.04
CA VAL A 191 6.85 -13.71 -2.73
C VAL A 191 5.79 -14.26 -1.81
N GLU A 192 5.93 -15.54 -1.47
CA GLU A 192 5.02 -16.19 -0.53
C GLU A 192 5.26 -15.66 0.89
N CYS A 193 4.19 -15.28 1.57
CA CYS A 193 4.22 -14.86 2.97
C CYS A 193 3.02 -15.44 3.72
N SER A 194 3.15 -15.59 5.03
CA SER A 194 2.07 -16.06 5.92
C SER A 194 1.30 -14.89 6.55
N ASP A 195 1.29 -13.73 5.90
CA ASP A 195 0.73 -12.48 6.41
C ASP A 195 -0.55 -12.09 5.67
N PRO A 196 -1.74 -12.37 6.24
CA PRO A 196 -3.00 -11.95 5.61
C PRO A 196 -3.20 -10.42 5.60
N GLY A 197 -2.40 -9.67 6.36
CA GLY A 197 -2.40 -8.21 6.37
C GLY A 197 -2.14 -7.58 5.00
N ILE A 198 -1.49 -8.30 4.09
CA ILE A 198 -1.22 -7.85 2.71
C ILE A 198 -2.49 -7.56 1.89
N TYR A 199 -3.66 -8.05 2.34
CA TYR A 199 -4.97 -7.85 1.71
C TYR A 199 -5.90 -6.95 2.51
N ARG A 200 -5.43 -6.40 3.66
CA ARG A 200 -6.27 -5.68 4.60
C ARG A 200 -5.89 -4.21 4.63
N ASP A 201 -6.53 -3.43 3.81
CA ASP A 201 -6.57 -1.98 3.92
C ASP A 201 -7.76 -1.51 4.78
N VAL A 202 -7.64 -0.33 5.36
CA VAL A 202 -8.69 0.31 6.13
C VAL A 202 -9.50 1.21 5.20
N ASP A 203 -10.69 0.78 4.81
CA ASP A 203 -11.58 1.56 3.94
C ASP A 203 -12.78 2.14 4.68
N VAL A 204 -13.24 1.46 5.72
CA VAL A 204 -14.37 1.88 6.56
C VAL A 204 -14.03 1.71 8.05
N PRO A 205 -14.71 2.42 8.97
CA PRO A 205 -14.43 2.32 10.41
C PRO A 205 -14.52 0.89 10.96
N ASP A 206 -15.38 0.04 10.40
CA ASP A 206 -15.53 -1.35 10.85
C ASP A 206 -14.31 -2.24 10.55
N ASP A 207 -13.47 -1.87 9.60
CA ASP A 207 -12.22 -2.60 9.31
C ASP A 207 -11.24 -2.55 10.49
N LEU A 208 -11.38 -1.53 11.35
CA LEU A 208 -10.57 -1.35 12.56
C LEU A 208 -10.99 -2.23 13.74
N LYS A 209 -12.20 -2.80 13.71
CA LYS A 209 -12.75 -3.66 14.77
C LYS A 209 -12.35 -5.14 14.61
N ARG A 210 -11.78 -5.50 13.47
CA ARG A 210 -11.44 -6.89 13.12
C ARG A 210 -9.94 -7.17 13.39
N THR A 211 -9.50 -6.88 14.59
CA THR A 211 -8.12 -7.20 15.03
C THR A 211 -8.00 -8.62 15.57
#